data_4d9c7fcd9aa6cb315a524e3d1028b578
#
_entry.id   4d9c7fcd9aa6cb315a524e3d1028b578
#
_cell.length_a   1.000
_cell.length_b   1.000
_cell.length_c   1.000
_cell.angle_alpha   90.00
_cell.angle_beta   90.00
_cell.angle_gamma   90.00
#
_symmetry.space_group_name_H-M   'P 1'
#
loop_
_entity.id
_entity.type
_entity.pdbx_description
1 polymer ?
#
loop_
_entity_poly.entity_id
_entity_poly.type
_entity_poly.pdbx_seq_one_letter_code
_entity_poly.pdbx_strand_id
1 'polypeptide(L)'
;QTISYKMGGSYTMKTSFDYVPEMAKSELYLEFKATIGKKVVTIPAVKIADGVISTSELVNNTLGNANPALGEDAFQRIIKEKHDANIMFLIQQANLRAQELNSDAIKEWKDLVKNADEAPNQNVAIEISAYASPDGGFKLNNTLAENREGNTTKYLNKELKKMKVDAPVDARYTAQDWEGFKELVSASNLQDKDLVLRVISMYQDPETREKEIKNISAVYSDLAETILPQLRRSRLTANIEIIGKSDDEISALAKSNPSELNIEEILY
;
A
#
# COMPACT_ATOMS: atom_id res chain seq x y z
N GLN A 1 -38.26 63.57 25.99
CA GLN A 1 -38.95 62.86 27.06
C GLN A 1 -38.50 63.49 28.40
N THR A 2 -39.46 63.74 29.30
CA THR A 2 -39.17 64.32 30.61
C THR A 2 -39.22 63.20 31.64
N ILE A 3 -38.15 63.06 32.43
CA ILE A 3 -38.07 62.08 33.51
C ILE A 3 -38.15 62.81 34.86
N SER A 4 -39.02 62.35 35.75
CA SER A 4 -39.18 62.98 37.08
C SER A 4 -37.97 62.70 37.93
N TYR A 5 -37.40 63.77 38.57
CA TYR A 5 -36.29 63.64 39.50
C TYR A 5 -36.64 62.80 40.74
N LYS A 6 -37.88 62.88 41.24
CA LYS A 6 -38.32 62.15 42.45
C LYS A 6 -38.71 60.70 42.19
N MET A 7 -39.23 60.41 40.97
CA MET A 7 -39.77 59.07 40.65
C MET A 7 -38.81 58.24 39.79
N GLY A 8 -37.76 58.88 39.29
CA GLY A 8 -36.90 58.21 38.31
C GLY A 8 -37.59 57.94 36.98
N GLY A 9 -36.98 57.16 36.17
CA GLY A 9 -37.53 56.74 34.87
C GLY A 9 -36.45 56.07 34.01
N SER A 10 -36.89 55.48 32.92
CA SER A 10 -36.02 54.90 31.88
C SER A 10 -36.17 55.63 30.57
N TYR A 11 -35.10 55.72 29.84
CA TYR A 11 -35.06 56.24 28.48
C TYR A 11 -34.46 55.23 27.53
N THR A 12 -35.18 54.93 26.47
CA THR A 12 -34.70 54.01 25.43
C THR A 12 -34.43 54.81 24.15
N MET A 13 -33.21 54.74 23.68
CA MET A 13 -32.82 55.31 22.37
C MET A 13 -32.48 54.15 21.41
N LYS A 14 -32.98 54.26 20.20
CA LYS A 14 -32.61 53.37 19.08
C LYS A 14 -31.93 54.23 18.02
N THR A 15 -30.80 53.75 17.56
CA THR A 15 -30.08 54.37 16.47
C THR A 15 -29.57 53.26 15.53
N SER A 16 -29.35 53.60 14.27
CA SER A 16 -28.72 52.74 13.28
C SER A 16 -27.68 53.55 12.51
N PHE A 17 -26.65 52.89 12.08
CA PHE A 17 -25.60 53.46 11.24
C PHE A 17 -25.15 52.39 10.26
N ASP A 18 -24.64 52.82 9.11
CA ASP A 18 -24.14 51.90 8.11
C ASP A 18 -22.81 51.32 8.58
N TYR A 19 -22.64 50.02 8.33
CA TYR A 19 -21.40 49.32 8.64
C TYR A 19 -20.30 49.74 7.66
N VAL A 20 -19.13 50.02 8.21
CA VAL A 20 -17.88 50.18 7.45
C VAL A 20 -16.83 49.20 7.97
N PRO A 21 -15.90 48.72 7.13
CA PRO A 21 -14.93 47.68 7.53
C PRO A 21 -14.12 48.03 8.78
N GLU A 22 -13.87 49.30 9.04
CA GLU A 22 -13.14 49.79 10.20
C GLU A 22 -13.90 49.54 11.52
N MET A 23 -15.22 49.31 11.44
CA MET A 23 -16.07 49.00 12.60
C MET A 23 -15.98 47.52 13.03
N ALA A 24 -15.34 46.67 12.23
CA ALA A 24 -15.19 45.24 12.57
C ALA A 24 -14.54 45.03 13.94
N LYS A 25 -13.71 45.97 14.38
CA LYS A 25 -13.07 45.98 15.70
C LYS A 25 -13.24 47.36 16.31
N SER A 26 -14.35 47.58 17.00
CA SER A 26 -14.73 48.86 17.61
C SER A 26 -15.30 48.68 19.02
N GLU A 27 -15.46 49.78 19.74
CA GLU A 27 -16.07 49.79 21.07
C GLU A 27 -17.16 50.86 21.08
N LEU A 28 -18.30 50.54 21.68
CA LEU A 28 -19.42 51.45 21.83
C LEU A 28 -19.39 52.12 23.19
N TYR A 29 -19.29 53.43 23.17
CA TYR A 29 -19.29 54.24 24.40
C TYR A 29 -20.54 55.13 24.43
N LEU A 30 -21.05 55.32 25.63
CA LEU A 30 -22.13 56.24 25.94
C LEU A 30 -21.54 57.49 26.64
N GLU A 31 -21.69 58.65 26.03
CA GLU A 31 -21.29 59.92 26.59
C GLU A 31 -22.53 60.74 27.03
N PHE A 32 -22.45 61.31 28.23
CA PHE A 32 -23.49 62.15 28.74
C PHE A 32 -22.98 63.58 28.89
N LYS A 33 -23.74 64.55 28.37
CA LYS A 33 -23.55 65.96 28.66
C LYS A 33 -24.79 66.49 29.38
N ALA A 34 -24.63 66.81 30.62
CA ALA A 34 -25.73 67.36 31.45
C ALA A 34 -25.58 68.87 31.60
N THR A 35 -26.69 69.58 31.38
CA THR A 35 -26.74 71.00 31.61
C THR A 35 -27.54 71.25 32.90
N ILE A 36 -26.89 71.80 33.91
CA ILE A 36 -27.50 72.14 35.18
C ILE A 36 -27.47 73.66 35.34
N GLY A 37 -28.62 74.33 35.11
CA GLY A 37 -28.70 75.77 35.03
C GLY A 37 -27.90 76.30 33.84
N LYS A 38 -26.87 77.11 34.08
CA LYS A 38 -25.93 77.57 33.05
C LYS A 38 -24.63 76.80 32.94
N LYS A 39 -24.47 75.74 33.73
CA LYS A 39 -23.23 74.96 33.78
C LYS A 39 -23.38 73.63 33.01
N VAL A 40 -22.48 73.40 32.10
CA VAL A 40 -22.37 72.08 31.43
C VAL A 40 -21.45 71.17 32.21
N VAL A 41 -21.93 69.98 32.56
CA VAL A 41 -21.17 68.92 33.25
C VAL A 41 -21.02 67.77 32.27
N THR A 42 -19.79 67.37 32.00
CA THR A 42 -19.48 66.19 31.18
C THR A 42 -19.28 65.01 32.15
N ILE A 43 -20.02 63.93 31.92
CA ILE A 43 -19.87 62.68 32.68
C ILE A 43 -18.89 61.80 31.86
N PRO A 44 -17.96 61.11 32.49
CA PRO A 44 -17.05 60.22 31.79
C PRO A 44 -17.81 59.24 30.89
N ALA A 45 -17.28 58.95 29.70
CA ALA A 45 -17.84 57.97 28.80
C ALA A 45 -17.84 56.60 29.42
N VAL A 46 -18.94 55.87 29.29
CA VAL A 46 -19.10 54.49 29.75
C VAL A 46 -19.13 53.55 28.58
N LYS A 47 -18.21 52.57 28.55
CA LYS A 47 -18.23 51.50 27.55
C LYS A 47 -19.44 50.60 27.81
N ILE A 48 -20.28 50.43 26.83
CA ILE A 48 -21.52 49.63 26.93
C ILE A 48 -21.52 48.38 26.13
N ALA A 49 -20.67 48.26 25.06
CA ALA A 49 -20.53 47.06 24.27
C ALA A 49 -19.19 47.05 23.55
N ASP A 50 -18.74 45.88 23.22
CA ASP A 50 -17.75 45.68 22.17
C ASP A 50 -18.44 45.75 20.83
N GLY A 51 -17.73 46.25 19.81
CA GLY A 51 -18.31 46.71 18.56
C GLY A 51 -18.85 45.58 17.68
N VAL A 52 -19.01 45.90 16.39
CA VAL A 52 -19.59 44.97 15.43
C VAL A 52 -18.62 43.81 15.19
N ILE A 53 -18.93 42.63 15.76
CA ILE A 53 -18.19 41.42 15.47
C ILE A 53 -18.69 40.91 14.13
N SER A 54 -17.89 41.06 13.06
CA SER A 54 -18.25 40.52 11.77
C SER A 54 -17.96 39.01 11.76
N THR A 55 -18.89 38.23 11.20
CA THR A 55 -18.74 36.75 11.08
C THR A 55 -17.50 36.39 10.26
N SER A 56 -17.12 37.25 9.29
CA SER A 56 -15.91 37.06 8.48
C SER A 56 -14.63 37.15 9.31
N GLU A 57 -14.54 38.02 10.31
CA GLU A 57 -13.36 38.10 11.18
C GLU A 57 -13.27 36.94 12.13
N LEU A 58 -14.42 36.46 12.64
CA LEU A 58 -14.47 35.21 13.41
C LEU A 58 -14.01 34.00 12.59
N VAL A 59 -14.44 33.91 11.35
CA VAL A 59 -14.00 32.83 10.41
C VAL A 59 -12.49 32.92 10.17
N ASN A 60 -11.96 34.12 9.87
CA ASN A 60 -10.53 34.30 9.65
C ASN A 60 -9.70 33.97 10.88
N ASN A 61 -10.17 34.31 12.10
CA ASN A 61 -9.50 33.95 13.33
C ASN A 61 -9.53 32.43 13.58
N THR A 62 -10.59 31.76 13.14
CA THR A 62 -10.73 30.29 13.23
C THR A 62 -9.82 29.60 12.21
N LEU A 63 -9.73 30.12 11.00
CA LEU A 63 -8.83 29.63 9.94
C LEU A 63 -7.35 29.75 10.33
N GLY A 64 -6.97 30.86 10.99
CA GLY A 64 -5.60 31.08 11.48
C GLY A 64 -5.14 30.09 12.57
N ASN A 65 -6.08 29.40 13.22
CA ASN A 65 -5.81 28.40 14.25
C ASN A 65 -6.14 26.96 13.80
N ALA A 66 -6.52 26.78 12.53
CA ALA A 66 -6.73 25.46 11.98
C ALA A 66 -5.36 24.77 11.82
N ASN A 67 -5.05 23.86 12.72
CA ASN A 67 -3.98 22.91 12.50
C ASN A 67 -4.53 21.86 11.53
N PRO A 68 -4.02 21.75 10.30
CA PRO A 68 -4.45 20.71 9.39
C PRO A 68 -4.10 19.36 10.04
N ALA A 69 -5.06 18.45 10.12
CA ALA A 69 -4.77 17.07 10.43
C ALA A 69 -4.06 16.50 9.20
N LEU A 70 -2.77 16.23 9.34
CA LEU A 70 -2.02 15.50 8.33
C LEU A 70 -2.22 14.02 8.65
N GLY A 71 -2.88 13.28 7.76
CA GLY A 71 -2.93 11.82 7.75
C GLY A 71 -1.84 11.30 6.82
N GLU A 72 -1.34 10.10 7.11
CA GLU A 72 -0.51 9.38 6.15
C GLU A 72 -1.42 8.96 4.99
N ASP A 73 -1.05 9.33 3.77
CA ASP A 73 -1.65 8.79 2.56
C ASP A 73 -1.00 7.45 2.21
N ALA A 74 -1.67 6.66 1.37
CA ALA A 74 -1.14 5.41 0.84
C ALA A 74 -0.62 5.57 -0.59
N PHE A 75 -0.37 6.80 -1.04
CA PHE A 75 0.10 7.07 -2.38
C PHE A 75 1.45 6.40 -2.66
N GLN A 76 1.49 5.61 -3.71
CA GLN A 76 2.69 4.96 -4.22
C GLN A 76 2.82 5.28 -5.70
N ARG A 77 3.85 6.01 -6.07
CA ARG A 77 4.13 6.31 -7.48
C ARG A 77 4.53 5.07 -8.27
N ILE A 78 5.22 4.14 -7.63
CA ILE A 78 5.61 2.87 -8.23
C ILE A 78 5.00 1.75 -7.41
N ILE A 79 4.06 1.05 -8.01
CA ILE A 79 3.44 -0.14 -7.42
C ILE A 79 4.19 -1.36 -7.94
N LYS A 80 4.64 -2.22 -7.03
CA LYS A 80 5.35 -3.46 -7.37
C LYS A 80 4.45 -4.65 -7.13
N GLU A 81 4.18 -5.38 -8.18
CA GLU A 81 3.39 -6.61 -8.13
C GLU A 81 4.26 -7.82 -8.47
N LYS A 82 3.94 -8.96 -7.84
CA LYS A 82 4.59 -10.24 -8.11
C LYS A 82 3.52 -11.27 -8.45
N HIS A 83 3.70 -11.93 -9.58
CA HIS A 83 2.80 -12.97 -10.05
C HIS A 83 3.58 -14.24 -10.35
N ASP A 84 3.23 -15.31 -9.65
CA ASP A 84 3.92 -16.59 -9.72
C ASP A 84 3.14 -17.63 -10.52
N ALA A 85 3.86 -18.44 -11.31
CA ALA A 85 3.36 -19.67 -11.87
C ALA A 85 4.40 -20.78 -11.71
N ASN A 86 3.96 -22.03 -11.55
CA ASN A 86 4.85 -23.15 -11.34
C ASN A 86 4.76 -24.15 -12.48
N ILE A 87 5.92 -24.62 -12.94
CA ILE A 87 6.05 -25.77 -13.82
C ILE A 87 6.50 -26.96 -12.98
N MET A 88 5.66 -27.99 -12.87
CA MET A 88 5.91 -29.14 -12.00
C MET A 88 6.68 -30.23 -12.75
N PHE A 89 7.58 -30.91 -12.02
CA PHE A 89 8.38 -32.01 -12.53
C PHE A 89 8.06 -33.33 -11.82
N LEU A 90 8.23 -34.44 -12.55
CA LEU A 90 8.21 -35.75 -11.94
C LEU A 90 9.49 -36.00 -11.13
N ILE A 91 9.43 -36.97 -10.26
CA ILE A 91 10.57 -37.38 -9.43
C ILE A 91 11.78 -37.70 -10.33
N GLN A 92 12.96 -37.18 -9.96
CA GLN A 92 14.22 -37.37 -10.70
C GLN A 92 14.19 -36.97 -12.19
N GLN A 93 13.23 -36.11 -12.60
CA GLN A 93 13.13 -35.63 -13.97
C GLN A 93 13.29 -34.12 -14.05
N ALA A 94 13.89 -33.68 -15.16
CA ALA A 94 14.00 -32.25 -15.53
C ALA A 94 13.30 -31.93 -16.85
N ASN A 95 12.61 -32.91 -17.46
CA ASN A 95 11.91 -32.72 -18.72
C ASN A 95 10.63 -31.95 -18.52
N LEU A 96 10.41 -30.91 -19.35
CA LEU A 96 9.18 -30.14 -19.38
C LEU A 96 8.07 -30.96 -20.04
N ARG A 97 6.96 -31.12 -19.34
CA ARG A 97 5.80 -31.88 -19.83
C ARG A 97 4.80 -30.94 -20.50
N ALA A 98 4.27 -31.34 -21.65
CA ALA A 98 3.30 -30.54 -22.41
C ALA A 98 2.05 -30.19 -21.58
N GLN A 99 1.62 -31.09 -20.69
CA GLN A 99 0.50 -30.85 -19.79
C GLN A 99 0.77 -29.67 -18.85
N GLU A 100 1.96 -29.57 -18.26
CA GLU A 100 2.34 -28.46 -17.36
C GLU A 100 2.43 -27.14 -18.13
N LEU A 101 3.08 -27.17 -19.30
CA LEU A 101 3.28 -25.98 -20.14
C LEU A 101 1.98 -25.41 -20.72
N ASN A 102 0.94 -26.23 -20.81
CA ASN A 102 -0.39 -25.86 -21.32
C ASN A 102 -1.43 -25.74 -20.20
N SER A 103 -1.00 -25.77 -18.92
CA SER A 103 -1.90 -25.53 -17.80
C SER A 103 -2.49 -24.12 -17.86
N ASP A 104 -3.67 -23.93 -17.28
CA ASP A 104 -4.32 -22.63 -17.29
C ASP A 104 -3.50 -21.59 -16.52
N ALA A 105 -2.88 -21.98 -15.39
CA ALA A 105 -1.99 -21.10 -14.64
C ALA A 105 -0.80 -20.56 -15.48
N ILE A 106 -0.19 -21.40 -16.32
CA ILE A 106 0.91 -20.95 -17.21
C ILE A 106 0.38 -20.08 -18.36
N LYS A 107 -0.81 -20.35 -18.89
CA LYS A 107 -1.43 -19.50 -19.90
C LYS A 107 -1.77 -18.12 -19.34
N GLU A 108 -2.48 -18.07 -18.21
CA GLU A 108 -2.85 -16.82 -17.52
C GLU A 108 -1.61 -15.99 -17.16
N TRP A 109 -0.56 -16.65 -16.67
CA TRP A 109 0.70 -15.98 -16.37
C TRP A 109 1.35 -15.39 -17.63
N LYS A 110 1.36 -16.12 -18.76
CA LYS A 110 1.89 -15.60 -20.03
C LYS A 110 1.08 -14.43 -20.57
N ASP A 111 -0.25 -14.49 -20.46
CA ASP A 111 -1.12 -13.41 -20.90
C ASP A 111 -0.92 -12.17 -20.03
N LEU A 112 -0.75 -12.36 -18.72
CA LEU A 112 -0.44 -11.27 -17.78
C LEU A 112 0.90 -10.60 -18.14
N VAL A 113 1.97 -11.37 -18.34
CA VAL A 113 3.29 -10.85 -18.73
C VAL A 113 3.20 -10.07 -20.05
N LYS A 114 2.49 -10.61 -21.05
CA LYS A 114 2.30 -9.94 -22.34
C LYS A 114 1.55 -8.62 -22.19
N ASN A 115 0.44 -8.62 -21.45
CA ASN A 115 -0.37 -7.41 -21.25
C ASN A 115 0.42 -6.33 -20.51
N ALA A 116 1.25 -6.72 -19.53
CA ALA A 116 2.10 -5.81 -18.80
C ALA A 116 3.24 -5.23 -19.66
N ASP A 117 3.85 -6.03 -20.53
CA ASP A 117 4.89 -5.56 -21.47
C ASP A 117 4.32 -4.61 -22.55
N GLU A 118 3.06 -4.82 -22.96
CA GLU A 118 2.36 -3.94 -23.91
C GLU A 118 1.88 -2.62 -23.26
N ALA A 119 1.81 -2.54 -21.95
CA ALA A 119 1.33 -1.36 -21.23
C ALA A 119 2.43 -0.29 -21.14
N PRO A 120 2.17 0.96 -21.56
CA PRO A 120 3.22 1.99 -21.66
C PRO A 120 3.79 2.46 -20.31
N ASN A 121 3.07 2.20 -19.22
CA ASN A 121 3.44 2.58 -17.88
C ASN A 121 3.84 1.41 -16.98
N GLN A 122 4.21 0.27 -17.58
CA GLN A 122 4.63 -0.91 -16.83
C GLN A 122 5.99 -1.41 -17.29
N ASN A 123 6.81 -1.85 -16.34
CA ASN A 123 8.05 -2.55 -16.59
C ASN A 123 7.93 -3.98 -16.08
N VAL A 124 8.36 -4.94 -16.88
CA VAL A 124 8.31 -6.35 -16.53
C VAL A 124 9.71 -6.91 -16.41
N ALA A 125 9.99 -7.62 -15.32
CA ALA A 125 11.19 -8.44 -15.17
C ALA A 125 10.77 -9.84 -14.69
N ILE A 126 11.42 -10.87 -15.22
CA ILE A 126 11.07 -12.25 -14.95
C ILE A 126 12.18 -12.93 -14.17
N GLU A 127 11.82 -13.65 -13.12
CA GLU A 127 12.73 -14.49 -12.36
C GLU A 127 12.32 -15.97 -12.53
N ILE A 128 13.29 -16.83 -12.79
CA ILE A 128 13.13 -18.28 -12.79
C ILE A 128 13.86 -18.84 -11.57
N SER A 129 13.12 -19.49 -10.68
CA SER A 129 13.68 -20.21 -9.55
C SER A 129 13.37 -21.70 -9.68
N ALA A 130 14.37 -22.48 -10.02
CA ALA A 130 14.22 -23.93 -10.18
C ALA A 130 14.68 -24.68 -8.93
N TYR A 131 13.90 -25.67 -8.51
CA TYR A 131 14.11 -26.38 -7.27
C TYR A 131 14.16 -27.90 -7.48
N ALA A 132 14.94 -28.58 -6.64
CA ALA A 132 14.73 -29.99 -6.39
C ALA A 132 14.21 -30.19 -4.97
N SER A 133 13.41 -31.24 -4.78
CA SER A 133 12.91 -31.62 -3.45
C SER A 133 14.03 -32.20 -2.61
N PRO A 134 14.02 -31.98 -1.29
CA PRO A 134 15.12 -32.39 -0.41
C PRO A 134 15.15 -33.91 -0.06
N ASP A 135 14.55 -34.75 -0.90
CA ASP A 135 14.41 -36.19 -0.72
C ASP A 135 15.50 -37.03 -1.43
N GLY A 136 16.53 -36.37 -1.97
CA GLY A 136 17.68 -37.01 -2.60
C GLY A 136 19.00 -36.40 -2.20
N GLY A 137 20.10 -37.13 -2.40
CA GLY A 137 21.45 -36.65 -2.09
C GLY A 137 21.77 -35.31 -2.79
N PHE A 138 22.49 -34.43 -2.10
CA PHE A 138 22.75 -33.07 -2.54
C PHE A 138 23.32 -32.97 -3.97
N LYS A 139 24.30 -33.84 -4.30
CA LYS A 139 24.93 -33.82 -5.65
C LYS A 139 23.94 -34.12 -6.77
N LEU A 140 23.04 -35.10 -6.57
CA LEU A 140 21.99 -35.43 -7.54
C LEU A 140 21.01 -34.27 -7.69
N ASN A 141 20.55 -33.73 -6.56
CA ASN A 141 19.58 -32.63 -6.53
C ASN A 141 20.16 -31.34 -7.14
N ASN A 142 21.45 -31.07 -6.95
CA ASN A 142 22.13 -29.94 -7.58
C ASN A 142 22.06 -30.03 -9.10
N THR A 143 22.49 -31.17 -9.67
CA THR A 143 22.41 -31.39 -11.13
C THR A 143 20.96 -31.36 -11.64
N LEU A 144 20.03 -31.89 -10.87
CA LEU A 144 18.62 -31.91 -11.23
C LEU A 144 17.99 -30.50 -11.25
N ALA A 145 18.28 -29.68 -10.23
CA ALA A 145 17.80 -28.30 -10.16
C ALA A 145 18.40 -27.42 -11.25
N GLU A 146 19.71 -27.58 -11.53
CA GLU A 146 20.40 -26.90 -12.64
C GLU A 146 19.79 -27.28 -14.00
N ASN A 147 19.54 -28.56 -14.27
CA ASN A 147 18.90 -29.00 -15.50
C ASN A 147 17.45 -28.49 -15.62
N ARG A 148 16.69 -28.41 -14.52
CA ARG A 148 15.35 -27.81 -14.51
C ARG A 148 15.40 -26.34 -14.85
N GLU A 149 16.34 -25.60 -14.24
CA GLU A 149 16.58 -24.19 -14.55
C GLU A 149 16.87 -24.00 -16.04
N GLY A 150 17.90 -24.70 -16.58
CA GLY A 150 18.30 -24.55 -17.97
C GLY A 150 17.19 -24.90 -18.98
N ASN A 151 16.42 -25.96 -18.72
CA ASN A 151 15.29 -26.34 -19.57
C ASN A 151 14.16 -25.32 -19.50
N THR A 152 13.84 -24.81 -18.31
CA THR A 152 12.81 -23.79 -18.10
C THR A 152 13.21 -22.48 -18.78
N THR A 153 14.46 -22.04 -18.64
CA THR A 153 15.00 -20.83 -19.26
C THR A 153 14.96 -20.92 -20.79
N LYS A 154 15.37 -22.05 -21.37
CA LYS A 154 15.26 -22.27 -22.81
C LYS A 154 13.82 -22.21 -23.32
N TYR A 155 12.91 -22.83 -22.60
CA TYR A 155 11.48 -22.79 -22.93
C TYR A 155 10.94 -21.38 -22.85
N LEU A 156 11.16 -20.68 -21.73
CA LEU A 156 10.63 -19.35 -21.50
C LEU A 156 11.14 -18.34 -22.53
N ASN A 157 12.44 -18.31 -22.79
CA ASN A 157 13.03 -17.44 -23.81
C ASN A 157 12.41 -17.66 -25.21
N LYS A 158 12.06 -18.91 -25.55
CA LYS A 158 11.37 -19.21 -26.81
C LYS A 158 9.94 -18.68 -26.80
N GLU A 159 9.22 -18.80 -25.70
CA GLU A 159 7.85 -18.29 -25.58
C GLU A 159 7.82 -16.76 -25.59
N LEU A 160 8.70 -16.07 -24.84
CA LEU A 160 8.82 -14.62 -24.84
C LEU A 160 9.08 -14.06 -26.24
N LYS A 161 9.98 -14.70 -27.01
CA LYS A 161 10.20 -14.34 -28.40
C LYS A 161 8.96 -14.49 -29.29
N LYS A 162 8.17 -15.55 -29.08
CA LYS A 162 6.91 -15.75 -29.81
C LYS A 162 5.88 -14.68 -29.49
N MET A 163 5.80 -14.30 -28.23
CA MET A 163 4.90 -13.27 -27.71
C MET A 163 5.39 -11.85 -28.03
N LYS A 164 6.64 -11.69 -28.50
CA LYS A 164 7.33 -10.41 -28.74
C LYS A 164 7.52 -9.59 -27.46
N VAL A 165 7.66 -10.24 -26.32
CA VAL A 165 7.94 -9.64 -25.02
C VAL A 165 9.45 -9.46 -24.86
N ASP A 166 9.87 -8.25 -24.46
CA ASP A 166 11.28 -7.89 -24.23
C ASP A 166 11.53 -7.67 -22.72
N ALA A 167 11.30 -8.70 -21.93
CA ALA A 167 11.53 -8.66 -20.48
C ALA A 167 12.87 -9.32 -20.12
N PRO A 168 13.69 -8.73 -19.21
CA PRO A 168 14.89 -9.37 -18.70
C PRO A 168 14.51 -10.62 -17.89
N VAL A 169 15.29 -11.68 -18.09
CA VAL A 169 15.10 -12.96 -17.40
C VAL A 169 16.31 -13.24 -16.53
N ASP A 170 16.11 -13.31 -15.22
CA ASP A 170 17.09 -13.81 -14.27
C ASP A 170 16.75 -15.25 -13.87
N ALA A 171 17.73 -16.13 -13.85
CA ALA A 171 17.50 -17.54 -13.57
C ALA A 171 18.46 -18.07 -12.50
N ARG A 172 17.91 -18.78 -11.54
CA ARG A 172 18.64 -19.42 -10.46
C ARG A 172 18.08 -20.79 -10.12
N TYR A 173 18.88 -21.60 -9.47
CA TYR A 173 18.43 -22.90 -8.95
C TYR A 173 18.85 -23.13 -7.51
N THR A 174 18.11 -23.99 -6.83
CA THR A 174 18.34 -24.41 -5.47
C THR A 174 18.31 -25.94 -5.40
N ALA A 175 19.42 -26.53 -5.02
CA ALA A 175 19.59 -27.99 -4.99
C ALA A 175 18.61 -28.72 -4.06
N GLN A 176 18.24 -28.10 -2.95
CA GLN A 176 17.30 -28.63 -1.96
C GLN A 176 16.48 -27.48 -1.38
N ASP A 177 15.19 -27.42 -1.69
CA ASP A 177 14.27 -26.35 -1.28
C ASP A 177 13.79 -26.55 0.16
N TRP A 178 14.69 -26.36 1.13
CA TRP A 178 14.36 -26.49 2.56
C TRP A 178 13.44 -25.37 3.06
N GLU A 179 13.51 -24.17 2.49
CA GLU A 179 12.60 -23.08 2.84
C GLU A 179 11.19 -23.36 2.35
N GLY A 180 11.03 -23.74 1.09
CA GLY A 180 9.73 -24.15 0.57
C GLY A 180 9.18 -25.41 1.28
N PHE A 181 10.04 -26.33 1.69
CA PHE A 181 9.64 -27.47 2.51
C PHE A 181 9.06 -27.01 3.86
N LYS A 182 9.75 -26.12 4.55
CA LYS A 182 9.29 -25.55 5.82
C LYS A 182 7.96 -24.81 5.68
N GLU A 183 7.80 -23.99 4.64
CA GLU A 183 6.56 -23.28 4.34
C GLU A 183 5.39 -24.23 4.13
N LEU A 184 5.56 -25.24 3.27
CA LEU A 184 4.52 -26.22 2.96
C LEU A 184 4.15 -27.08 4.19
N VAL A 185 5.13 -27.53 4.96
CA VAL A 185 4.86 -28.27 6.20
C VAL A 185 4.11 -27.39 7.21
N SER A 186 4.51 -26.15 7.38
CA SER A 186 3.85 -25.22 8.31
C SER A 186 2.39 -24.98 7.94
N ALA A 187 2.09 -24.87 6.64
CA ALA A 187 0.75 -24.65 6.11
C ALA A 187 -0.10 -25.94 6.03
N SER A 188 0.52 -27.13 6.22
CA SER A 188 -0.15 -28.41 6.09
C SER A 188 -0.97 -28.80 7.32
N ASN A 189 -1.82 -29.81 7.14
CA ASN A 189 -2.57 -30.46 8.22
C ASN A 189 -1.90 -31.76 8.69
N LEU A 190 -0.59 -31.93 8.46
CA LEU A 190 0.15 -33.09 8.93
C LEU A 190 0.09 -33.19 10.46
N GLN A 191 -0.17 -34.42 10.98
CA GLN A 191 -0.37 -34.64 12.40
C GLN A 191 0.88 -34.28 13.22
N ASP A 192 2.07 -34.62 12.73
CA ASP A 192 3.36 -34.41 13.42
C ASP A 192 4.19 -33.28 12.80
N LYS A 193 3.56 -32.28 12.19
CA LYS A 193 4.26 -31.14 11.55
C LYS A 193 5.26 -30.44 12.46
N ASP A 194 4.92 -30.27 13.74
CA ASP A 194 5.78 -29.59 14.70
C ASP A 194 7.07 -30.38 14.97
N LEU A 195 7.00 -31.71 14.94
CA LEU A 195 8.18 -32.57 15.03
C LEU A 195 9.08 -32.41 13.82
N VAL A 196 8.50 -32.39 12.60
CA VAL A 196 9.24 -32.19 11.35
C VAL A 196 9.91 -30.82 11.34
N LEU A 197 9.19 -29.76 11.69
CA LEU A 197 9.72 -28.40 11.77
C LEU A 197 10.85 -28.27 12.80
N ARG A 198 10.73 -28.95 13.92
CA ARG A 198 11.79 -28.99 14.94
C ARG A 198 13.05 -29.70 14.42
N VAL A 199 12.92 -30.80 13.72
CA VAL A 199 14.06 -31.52 13.11
C VAL A 199 14.78 -30.62 12.10
N ILE A 200 14.03 -29.92 11.22
CA ILE A 200 14.63 -28.98 10.26
C ILE A 200 15.39 -27.85 10.96
N SER A 201 14.88 -27.35 12.08
CA SER A 201 15.52 -26.28 12.83
C SER A 201 16.76 -26.72 13.61
N MET A 202 16.80 -27.98 14.06
CA MET A 202 17.92 -28.50 14.83
C MET A 202 19.15 -28.82 14.00
N TYR A 203 18.95 -29.30 12.78
CA TYR A 203 20.05 -29.71 11.91
C TYR A 203 20.23 -28.70 10.78
N GLN A 204 21.41 -28.15 10.65
CA GLN A 204 21.71 -27.19 9.56
C GLN A 204 22.28 -27.89 8.32
N ASP A 205 22.95 -29.01 8.51
CA ASP A 205 23.48 -29.82 7.43
C ASP A 205 22.37 -30.51 6.63
N PRO A 206 22.28 -30.29 5.30
CA PRO A 206 21.22 -30.82 4.46
C PRO A 206 21.13 -32.36 4.44
N GLU A 207 22.23 -33.03 4.44
CA GLU A 207 22.26 -34.51 4.42
C GLU A 207 21.77 -35.09 5.75
N THR A 208 22.15 -34.47 6.86
CA THR A 208 21.65 -34.82 8.18
C THR A 208 20.14 -34.57 8.30
N ARG A 209 19.66 -33.41 7.82
CA ARG A 209 18.22 -33.12 7.77
C ARG A 209 17.44 -34.19 7.02
N GLU A 210 17.90 -34.55 5.82
CA GLU A 210 17.26 -35.57 4.98
C GLU A 210 17.19 -36.90 5.71
N LYS A 211 18.31 -37.34 6.33
CA LYS A 211 18.37 -38.58 7.08
C LYS A 211 17.41 -38.58 8.27
N GLU A 212 17.42 -37.53 9.08
CA GLU A 212 16.58 -37.47 10.28
C GLU A 212 15.09 -37.36 9.94
N ILE A 213 14.71 -36.70 8.87
CA ILE A 213 13.31 -36.70 8.41
C ILE A 213 12.88 -38.09 7.92
N LYS A 214 13.73 -38.79 7.19
CA LYS A 214 13.48 -40.19 6.78
C LYS A 214 13.33 -41.13 7.97
N ASN A 215 14.04 -40.85 9.06
CA ASN A 215 13.96 -41.68 10.29
C ASN A 215 12.60 -41.51 11.00
N ILE A 216 11.85 -40.43 10.73
CA ILE A 216 10.48 -40.26 11.21
C ILE A 216 9.54 -41.01 10.25
N SER A 217 9.62 -42.33 10.25
CA SER A 217 9.00 -43.18 9.23
C SER A 217 7.48 -43.06 9.12
N ALA A 218 6.78 -42.76 10.21
CA ALA A 218 5.33 -42.57 10.20
C ALA A 218 4.89 -41.31 9.42
N VAL A 219 5.71 -40.23 9.44
CA VAL A 219 5.42 -38.96 8.80
C VAL A 219 6.01 -38.88 7.39
N TYR A 220 7.08 -39.60 7.13
CA TYR A 220 7.79 -39.56 5.85
C TYR A 220 6.91 -39.97 4.66
N SER A 221 6.06 -40.97 4.85
CA SER A 221 5.11 -41.40 3.81
C SER A 221 4.20 -40.23 3.39
N ASP A 222 3.61 -39.56 4.36
CA ASP A 222 2.70 -38.45 4.11
C ASP A 222 3.43 -37.24 3.48
N LEU A 223 4.67 -36.98 3.92
CA LEU A 223 5.53 -35.95 3.31
C LEU A 223 5.87 -36.30 1.87
N ALA A 224 6.18 -37.53 1.56
CA ALA A 224 6.53 -37.98 0.21
C ALA A 224 5.34 -37.89 -0.76
N GLU A 225 4.11 -38.06 -0.28
CA GLU A 225 2.90 -38.02 -1.07
C GLU A 225 2.35 -36.59 -1.22
N THR A 226 2.45 -35.77 -0.18
CA THR A 226 1.75 -34.46 -0.16
C THR A 226 2.68 -33.26 -0.31
N ILE A 227 3.86 -33.26 0.28
CA ILE A 227 4.76 -32.09 0.35
C ILE A 227 5.86 -32.16 -0.72
N LEU A 228 6.61 -33.25 -0.78
CA LEU A 228 7.76 -33.36 -1.67
C LEU A 228 7.43 -33.18 -3.16
N PRO A 229 6.28 -33.63 -3.68
CA PRO A 229 5.91 -33.37 -5.09
C PRO A 229 5.79 -31.89 -5.41
N GLN A 230 5.30 -31.06 -4.48
CA GLN A 230 5.12 -29.61 -4.66
C GLN A 230 6.44 -28.85 -4.73
N LEU A 231 7.55 -29.43 -4.27
CA LEU A 231 8.89 -28.84 -4.33
C LEU A 231 9.65 -29.16 -5.61
N ARG A 232 9.12 -30.07 -6.44
CA ARG A 232 9.72 -30.44 -7.74
C ARG A 232 9.23 -29.48 -8.82
N ARG A 233 9.62 -28.20 -8.73
CA ARG A 233 9.09 -27.13 -9.55
C ARG A 233 10.16 -26.20 -10.10
N SER A 234 9.84 -25.53 -11.20
CA SER A 234 10.42 -24.24 -11.55
C SER A 234 9.34 -23.18 -11.36
N ARG A 235 9.59 -22.21 -10.50
CA ARG A 235 8.73 -21.04 -10.29
C ARG A 235 9.11 -19.97 -11.28
N LEU A 236 8.14 -19.47 -12.00
CA LEU A 236 8.23 -18.29 -12.86
C LEU A 236 7.62 -17.14 -12.08
N THR A 237 8.38 -16.13 -11.76
CA THR A 237 7.90 -14.91 -11.07
C THR A 237 7.97 -13.74 -12.04
N ALA A 238 6.84 -13.13 -12.36
CA ALA A 238 6.79 -11.86 -13.05
C ALA A 238 6.78 -10.74 -12.01
N ASN A 239 7.83 -9.94 -12.00
CA ASN A 239 7.93 -8.71 -11.21
C ASN A 239 7.49 -7.58 -12.13
N ILE A 240 6.35 -6.95 -11.83
CA ILE A 240 5.77 -5.86 -12.60
C ILE A 240 5.84 -4.59 -11.78
N GLU A 241 6.45 -3.56 -12.34
CA GLU A 241 6.45 -2.21 -11.78
C GLU A 241 5.47 -1.36 -12.58
N ILE A 242 4.40 -0.92 -11.92
CA ILE A 242 3.41 -0.01 -12.49
C ILE A 242 3.81 1.40 -12.09
N ILE A 243 4.11 2.23 -13.09
CA ILE A 243 4.52 3.63 -12.90
C ILE A 243 3.27 4.50 -12.94
N GLY A 244 2.95 5.13 -11.83
CA GLY A 244 1.85 6.08 -11.69
C GLY A 244 2.18 7.44 -12.32
N LYS A 245 1.19 8.33 -12.29
CA LYS A 245 1.31 9.70 -12.83
C LYS A 245 2.36 10.53 -12.09
N SER A 246 3.04 11.41 -12.80
CA SER A 246 3.94 12.41 -12.23
C SER A 246 3.19 13.52 -11.48
N ASP A 247 3.89 14.31 -10.66
CA ASP A 247 3.30 15.45 -9.95
C ASP A 247 2.69 16.47 -10.90
N ASP A 248 3.34 16.71 -12.04
CA ASP A 248 2.86 17.62 -13.07
C ASP A 248 1.58 17.10 -13.72
N GLU A 249 1.49 15.80 -14.00
CA GLU A 249 0.29 15.17 -14.56
C GLU A 249 -0.86 15.20 -13.54
N ILE A 250 -0.61 14.85 -12.28
CA ILE A 250 -1.62 14.93 -11.21
C ILE A 250 -2.11 16.38 -11.07
N SER A 251 -1.20 17.35 -10.99
CA SER A 251 -1.54 18.76 -10.88
C SER A 251 -2.32 19.29 -12.08
N ALA A 252 -2.00 18.83 -13.27
CA ALA A 252 -2.72 19.20 -14.49
C ALA A 252 -4.13 18.60 -14.51
N LEU A 253 -4.26 17.31 -14.19
CA LEU A 253 -5.54 16.60 -14.13
C LEU A 253 -6.45 17.13 -13.02
N ALA A 254 -5.90 17.49 -11.87
CA ALA A 254 -6.66 18.09 -10.78
C ALA A 254 -7.38 19.39 -11.21
N LYS A 255 -6.80 20.13 -12.17
CA LYS A 255 -7.37 21.37 -12.71
C LYS A 255 -8.29 21.13 -13.91
N SER A 256 -8.00 20.15 -14.77
CA SER A 256 -8.67 19.94 -16.05
C SER A 256 -9.73 18.83 -16.01
N ASN A 257 -9.43 17.70 -15.40
CA ASN A 257 -10.30 16.54 -15.33
C ASN A 257 -10.03 15.70 -14.07
N PRO A 258 -10.50 16.13 -12.88
CA PRO A 258 -10.24 15.42 -11.62
C PRO A 258 -10.79 13.99 -11.57
N SER A 259 -11.75 13.64 -12.43
CA SER A 259 -12.33 12.30 -12.49
C SER A 259 -11.37 11.21 -13.00
N GLU A 260 -10.25 11.60 -13.60
CA GLU A 260 -9.18 10.68 -14.03
C GLU A 260 -8.15 10.41 -12.93
N LEU A 261 -8.27 11.06 -11.77
CA LEU A 261 -7.44 10.80 -10.61
C LEU A 261 -8.13 9.77 -9.70
N ASN A 262 -7.34 8.85 -9.16
CA ASN A 262 -7.81 7.96 -8.09
C ASN A 262 -7.78 8.69 -6.73
N ILE A 263 -8.31 8.03 -5.69
CA ILE A 263 -8.43 8.66 -4.37
C ILE A 263 -7.08 9.01 -3.76
N GLU A 264 -6.05 8.16 -3.95
CA GLU A 264 -4.71 8.38 -3.41
C GLU A 264 -4.01 9.55 -4.14
N GLU A 265 -4.19 9.66 -5.46
CA GLU A 265 -3.66 10.78 -6.26
C GLU A 265 -4.34 12.12 -5.92
N ILE A 266 -5.60 12.09 -5.45
CA ILE A 266 -6.31 13.30 -4.99
C ILE A 266 -5.83 13.72 -3.61
N LEU A 267 -5.50 12.77 -2.74
CA LEU A 267 -5.04 13.05 -1.38
C LEU A 267 -3.56 13.47 -1.35
N TYR A 268 -2.77 12.99 -2.30
CA TYR A 268 -1.36 13.36 -2.49
C TYR A 268 -1.20 14.82 -2.92
#